data_a391539f991f2d9a9953d65a6fc5ef36
#
_entry.id   a391539f991f2d9a9953d65a6fc5ef36
#
_cell.length_a   1.000
_cell.length_b   1.000
_cell.length_c   1.000
_cell.angle_alpha   90.00
_cell.angle_beta   90.00
_cell.angle_gamma   90.00
#
_symmetry.space_group_name_H-M   'P 1'
#
loop_
_entity.id
_entity.type
_entity.pdbx_description
1 polymer ?
#
loop_
_entity_poly.entity_id
_entity_poly.type
_entity_poly.pdbx_seq_one_letter_code
_entity_poly.pdbx_strand_id
1 'polypeptide(L)'
;MNRTFKRILTLVLATLLVLPVLAGCGEKEPEVQQAASDDSGVKLWYAYNTENLMQDLEYEDLMEERDYTLRMNGIRGDVESIQLMITPDNNVVSYDLKMVDLTNENGDTFAASNFEVFAEWYIEITESYNNDAYYGFYPDAIVPMENYKALHHNSIQAGMNQGIWINANIPTDQAAGFYTGNAILNLDGVEYNIPVELKIYNVEMPEENHWPSSYAIWYDHIAYGEGTYNDDLAMEYFWFLVDKKIMPLDPCPSIKTNYDTYVDWLVETQMDNPKVSSYGLPYKAESYGEDLRRINRASVMQMLTLMAEKTIELREAGDEDADLFKKAFYYLGGIIDEPTGKAVGMVAECDLIIHECKMEIANTYFKDKYPDVRESVLNMNHVVTTGYNLELLGTETTGGVQTWCPQYQHYNTEAQRQEYYERRDNNVRGEYGEALWWYGCNNPKVPFPTFHLDDDLISCRVKSWMEYDFEITGDLYWCVNIYKVSDPWTIPVVTESVQEGRLVYPGAKYGIYGPISTLRLESIRESREDYECLLLIGNAIDAYNQANGTNYDDQEIMDYLFDDLYDDTAVPERDNADVFYEQRVQMLEVLEQITLDPAAGIATLNG
;
A
#
# COMPACT_ATOMS: atom_id res chain seq x y z
N MET A 1 26.60 -6.12 -25.18
CA MET A 1 27.57 -5.02 -25.10
C MET A 1 27.69 -4.66 -23.64
N ASN A 2 28.87 -4.60 -23.03
CA ASN A 2 29.08 -4.64 -21.60
C ASN A 2 28.27 -3.58 -20.82
N ARG A 3 27.52 -4.00 -19.78
CA ARG A 3 26.70 -3.18 -18.86
C ARG A 3 27.42 -1.90 -18.35
N THR A 4 28.71 -1.96 -18.17
CA THR A 4 29.57 -0.83 -17.74
C THR A 4 29.65 0.34 -18.74
N PHE A 5 29.25 0.13 -20.01
CA PHE A 5 29.32 1.19 -21.03
C PHE A 5 28.04 2.02 -21.14
N LYS A 6 26.87 1.43 -20.73
CA LYS A 6 25.60 2.16 -20.65
C LYS A 6 25.61 3.15 -19.46
N ARG A 7 26.14 2.73 -18.30
CA ARG A 7 26.23 3.60 -17.09
C ARG A 7 27.03 4.90 -17.30
N ILE A 8 28.04 4.90 -18.18
CA ILE A 8 28.85 6.11 -18.44
C ILE A 8 28.12 7.09 -19.38
N LEU A 9 27.15 6.63 -20.17
CA LEU A 9 26.43 7.50 -21.11
C LEU A 9 25.26 8.25 -20.43
N THR A 10 24.63 7.64 -19.46
CA THR A 10 23.51 8.24 -18.70
C THR A 10 24.00 9.37 -17.77
N LEU A 11 25.14 9.19 -17.11
CA LEU A 11 25.73 10.25 -16.26
C LEU A 11 26.17 11.51 -17.04
N VAL A 12 26.42 11.42 -18.35
CA VAL A 12 26.85 12.57 -19.17
C VAL A 12 25.66 13.38 -19.71
N LEU A 13 24.45 12.79 -19.77
CA LEU A 13 23.24 13.54 -20.22
C LEU A 13 22.57 14.33 -19.07
N ALA A 14 22.63 13.84 -17.84
CA ALA A 14 22.03 14.53 -16.69
C ALA A 14 22.74 15.84 -16.31
N THR A 15 24.02 16.02 -16.69
CA THR A 15 24.80 17.22 -16.37
C THR A 15 24.71 18.36 -17.40
N LEU A 16 23.88 18.25 -18.41
CA LEU A 16 23.83 19.24 -19.53
C LEU A 16 22.52 20.07 -19.61
N LEU A 17 21.58 19.90 -18.68
CA LEU A 17 20.28 20.60 -18.72
C LEU A 17 20.05 21.64 -17.61
N VAL A 18 21.07 22.02 -16.83
CA VAL A 18 20.95 23.13 -15.87
C VAL A 18 21.85 24.28 -16.29
N LEU A 19 21.33 25.16 -17.15
CA LEU A 19 21.86 26.53 -17.28
C LEU A 19 20.68 27.51 -17.11
N PRO A 20 20.64 28.29 -16.03
CA PRO A 20 19.65 29.32 -15.87
C PRO A 20 20.00 30.52 -16.75
N VAL A 21 19.03 31.00 -17.52
CA VAL A 21 19.08 32.32 -18.14
C VAL A 21 18.77 33.34 -17.07
N LEU A 22 19.79 33.97 -16.48
CA LEU A 22 19.65 35.15 -15.64
C LEU A 22 19.83 36.41 -16.50
N ALA A 23 18.77 37.16 -16.68
CA ALA A 23 18.85 38.59 -17.03
C ALA A 23 17.76 39.38 -16.29
N GLY A 24 18.12 39.87 -15.16
CA GLY A 24 17.92 41.18 -14.59
C GLY A 24 16.55 41.82 -14.46
N CYS A 25 16.09 41.93 -13.20
CA CYS A 25 15.67 43.25 -12.64
C CYS A 25 15.77 43.12 -11.11
N GLY A 26 16.49 44.03 -10.46
CA GLY A 26 16.76 43.94 -9.04
C GLY A 26 15.56 44.38 -8.20
N GLU A 27 15.05 43.47 -7.42
CA GLU A 27 14.46 43.73 -6.12
C GLU A 27 15.24 42.88 -5.11
N LYS A 28 15.55 43.47 -3.96
CA LYS A 28 16.30 42.75 -2.91
C LYS A 28 15.44 41.58 -2.46
N GLU A 29 15.95 40.37 -2.74
CA GLU A 29 15.47 39.18 -2.07
C GLU A 29 15.65 39.38 -0.53
N PRO A 30 14.65 38.97 0.29
CA PRO A 30 14.84 38.94 1.72
C PRO A 30 16.03 38.00 2.00
N GLU A 31 16.96 38.45 2.84
CA GLU A 31 18.05 37.60 3.35
C GLU A 31 17.42 36.38 4.00
N VAL A 32 17.39 35.25 3.28
CA VAL A 32 17.14 33.94 3.84
C VAL A 32 18.32 33.68 4.77
N GLN A 33 18.10 33.72 6.08
CA GLN A 33 19.10 33.25 7.02
C GLN A 33 19.31 31.76 6.70
N GLN A 34 20.50 31.41 6.21
CA GLN A 34 20.94 30.03 6.09
C GLN A 34 20.91 29.43 7.49
N ALA A 35 19.91 28.60 7.76
CA ALA A 35 19.87 27.82 8.97
C ALA A 35 20.90 26.71 8.85
N ALA A 36 21.51 26.36 9.98
CA ALA A 36 22.53 25.32 10.14
C ALA A 36 23.85 25.57 9.40
N SER A 37 24.60 26.63 9.83
CA SER A 37 26.04 26.53 9.79
C SER A 37 26.50 25.49 10.84
N ASP A 38 27.72 24.93 10.69
CA ASP A 38 28.37 24.01 11.66
C ASP A 38 28.36 24.49 13.12
N ASP A 39 28.04 25.76 13.35
CA ASP A 39 27.96 26.41 14.66
C ASP A 39 26.56 26.41 15.30
N SER A 40 25.52 25.86 14.64
CA SER A 40 24.12 25.91 15.16
C SER A 40 23.87 24.93 16.31
N GLY A 41 24.71 23.92 16.47
CA GLY A 41 24.52 22.84 17.46
C GLY A 41 23.36 21.90 17.17
N VAL A 42 22.88 21.87 15.91
CA VAL A 42 21.88 20.93 15.41
C VAL A 42 22.14 20.61 13.94
N LYS A 43 22.10 19.33 13.59
CA LYS A 43 22.11 18.87 12.20
C LYS A 43 20.68 18.64 11.75
N LEU A 44 20.32 19.19 10.59
CA LEU A 44 19.00 19.04 9.95
C LEU A 44 19.24 18.45 8.56
N TRP A 45 18.48 17.42 8.22
CA TRP A 45 18.59 16.72 6.95
C TRP A 45 17.28 16.04 6.58
N TYR A 46 17.06 15.75 5.29
CA TYR A 46 15.87 15.03 4.85
C TYR A 46 16.14 13.52 4.79
N ALA A 47 15.08 12.75 4.93
CA ALA A 47 15.06 11.34 4.59
C ALA A 47 13.83 11.02 3.72
N TYR A 48 13.97 10.00 2.87
CA TYR A 48 12.86 9.55 2.06
C TYR A 48 11.85 8.74 2.90
N ASN A 49 10.63 8.65 2.41
CA ASN A 49 9.56 7.85 2.99
C ASN A 49 9.76 6.32 2.86
N THR A 50 10.88 5.89 2.26
CA THR A 50 11.33 4.50 2.15
C THR A 50 12.43 4.13 3.14
N GLU A 51 12.80 5.03 4.05
CA GLU A 51 13.89 4.84 5.01
C GLU A 51 13.36 4.81 6.45
N ASN A 52 13.74 3.81 7.21
CA ASN A 52 13.52 3.73 8.65
C ASN A 52 14.84 4.00 9.38
N LEU A 53 15.01 5.24 9.84
CA LEU A 53 16.27 5.72 10.41
C LEU A 53 16.26 5.59 11.94
N MET A 54 17.16 4.77 12.47
CA MET A 54 17.26 4.43 13.88
C MET A 54 17.62 5.67 14.71
N GLN A 55 17.02 5.80 15.90
CA GLN A 55 17.19 6.96 16.75
C GLN A 55 18.63 7.09 17.30
N ASP A 56 19.26 5.97 17.58
CA ASP A 56 20.54 5.84 18.27
C ASP A 56 21.72 5.43 17.36
N LEU A 57 21.54 5.48 16.04
CA LEU A 57 22.57 5.20 15.05
C LEU A 57 23.10 6.51 14.44
N GLU A 58 24.41 6.60 14.25
CA GLU A 58 25.05 7.73 13.55
C GLU A 58 24.96 7.54 12.03
N TYR A 59 24.56 8.59 11.31
CA TYR A 59 24.42 8.63 9.84
C TYR A 59 25.31 9.73 9.27
N GLU A 60 26.64 9.71 9.60
CA GLU A 60 27.56 10.78 9.20
C GLU A 60 27.56 11.03 7.69
N ASP A 61 27.62 9.96 6.88
CA ASP A 61 27.64 10.06 5.41
C ASP A 61 26.35 10.71 4.87
N LEU A 62 25.17 10.25 5.32
CA LEU A 62 23.88 10.83 4.92
C LEU A 62 23.73 12.30 5.35
N MET A 63 24.20 12.63 6.56
CA MET A 63 24.15 14.00 7.08
C MET A 63 25.12 14.95 6.35
N GLU A 64 26.18 14.43 5.73
CA GLU A 64 27.12 15.24 4.91
C GLU A 64 26.61 15.40 3.46
N GLU A 65 25.92 14.40 2.92
CA GLU A 65 25.44 14.38 1.53
C GLU A 65 24.08 15.05 1.36
N ARG A 66 23.21 15.01 2.39
CA ARG A 66 21.83 15.50 2.32
C ARG A 66 21.68 16.87 2.97
N ASP A 67 21.05 17.79 2.25
CA ASP A 67 20.56 19.03 2.80
C ASP A 67 19.26 18.82 3.62
N TYR A 68 18.62 19.90 4.06
CA TYR A 68 17.33 19.85 4.79
C TYR A 68 16.15 20.41 3.97
N THR A 69 16.27 20.43 2.64
CA THR A 69 15.16 20.80 1.75
C THR A 69 14.21 19.62 1.60
N LEU A 70 12.95 19.80 1.95
CA LEU A 70 11.93 18.77 1.82
C LEU A 70 11.41 18.76 0.39
N ARG A 71 11.79 17.75 -0.39
CA ARG A 71 11.44 17.60 -1.81
C ARG A 71 10.43 16.48 -1.99
N MET A 72 9.28 16.82 -2.56
CA MET A 72 8.18 15.89 -2.80
C MET A 72 7.75 15.97 -4.26
N ASN A 73 7.35 14.83 -4.83
CA ASN A 73 6.92 14.68 -6.21
C ASN A 73 5.65 13.83 -6.24
N GLY A 74 4.53 14.39 -6.69
CA GLY A 74 3.27 13.68 -6.72
C GLY A 74 2.36 14.13 -7.86
N ILE A 75 1.20 13.51 -7.97
CA ILE A 75 0.13 13.86 -8.91
C ILE A 75 -1.07 14.41 -8.14
N ARG A 76 -2.05 14.95 -8.82
CA ARG A 76 -3.29 15.44 -8.19
C ARG A 76 -4.09 14.27 -7.59
N GLY A 77 -4.58 14.41 -6.37
CA GLY A 77 -5.28 13.34 -5.64
C GLY A 77 -4.36 12.36 -4.89
N ASP A 78 -3.05 12.58 -4.96
CA ASP A 78 -2.01 11.80 -4.29
C ASP A 78 -1.75 12.29 -2.86
N VAL A 79 -1.13 11.45 -2.03
CA VAL A 79 -0.59 11.85 -0.71
C VAL A 79 0.90 11.53 -0.67
N GLU A 80 1.72 12.53 -0.80
CA GLU A 80 3.18 12.39 -0.85
C GLU A 80 3.81 12.62 0.52
N SER A 81 4.81 11.83 0.90
CA SER A 81 5.43 11.90 2.22
C SER A 81 6.93 12.13 2.16
N ILE A 82 7.46 12.82 3.18
CA ILE A 82 8.89 13.06 3.38
C ILE A 82 9.20 13.12 4.88
N GLN A 83 10.44 12.84 5.27
CA GLN A 83 10.89 12.96 6.64
C GLN A 83 11.87 14.14 6.81
N LEU A 84 11.69 14.93 7.89
CA LEU A 84 12.69 15.86 8.39
C LEU A 84 13.39 15.24 9.59
N MET A 85 14.70 15.02 9.47
CA MET A 85 15.53 14.47 10.55
C MET A 85 16.21 15.59 11.33
N ILE A 86 16.21 15.44 12.65
CA ILE A 86 16.81 16.39 13.60
C ILE A 86 17.81 15.63 14.48
N THR A 87 19.09 16.01 14.44
CA THR A 87 20.15 15.42 15.28
C THR A 87 20.85 16.56 16.05
N PRO A 88 20.46 16.84 17.31
CA PRO A 88 21.00 17.94 18.08
C PRO A 88 22.28 17.54 18.87
N ASP A 89 23.23 18.46 18.99
CA ASP A 89 24.43 18.30 19.85
C ASP A 89 24.09 18.43 21.35
N ASN A 90 23.00 19.10 21.68
CA ASN A 90 22.51 19.31 23.04
C ASN A 90 21.04 18.86 23.15
N ASN A 91 20.61 18.49 24.38
CA ASN A 91 19.23 18.15 24.60
C ASN A 91 18.28 19.27 24.15
N VAL A 92 17.27 18.90 23.37
CA VAL A 92 16.13 19.74 23.01
C VAL A 92 14.96 19.39 23.93
N VAL A 93 14.44 20.37 24.63
CA VAL A 93 13.32 20.19 25.58
C VAL A 93 11.99 20.15 24.86
N SER A 94 11.89 20.90 23.76
CA SER A 94 10.65 21.00 22.98
C SER A 94 10.94 21.28 21.51
N TYR A 95 10.35 20.49 20.62
CA TYR A 95 10.35 20.76 19.18
C TYR A 95 8.93 20.81 18.61
N ASP A 96 8.76 21.55 17.52
CA ASP A 96 7.51 21.68 16.79
C ASP A 96 7.79 22.07 15.33
N LEU A 97 7.00 21.59 14.38
CA LEU A 97 7.10 21.97 12.97
C LEU A 97 5.76 22.52 12.49
N LYS A 98 5.80 23.67 11.82
CA LYS A 98 4.63 24.31 11.22
C LYS A 98 4.85 24.49 9.74
N MET A 99 3.96 23.94 8.93
CA MET A 99 3.94 24.17 7.48
C MET A 99 3.37 25.57 7.16
N VAL A 100 3.84 26.12 6.05
CA VAL A 100 3.37 27.41 5.51
C VAL A 100 2.87 27.16 4.09
N ASP A 101 2.01 28.03 3.58
CA ASP A 101 1.54 27.95 2.21
C ASP A 101 2.72 27.97 1.22
N LEU A 102 2.68 27.08 0.22
CA LEU A 102 3.63 27.12 -0.89
C LEU A 102 3.01 27.84 -2.08
N THR A 103 3.83 28.40 -2.95
CA THR A 103 3.38 29.08 -4.16
C THR A 103 4.19 28.63 -5.37
N ASN A 104 3.54 28.58 -6.54
CA ASN A 104 4.20 28.35 -7.82
C ASN A 104 4.47 29.68 -8.57
N GLU A 105 5.15 29.58 -9.71
CA GLU A 105 5.49 30.75 -10.55
C GLU A 105 4.27 31.52 -11.12
N ASN A 106 3.11 30.85 -11.20
CA ASN A 106 1.85 31.45 -11.68
C ASN A 106 1.08 32.15 -10.56
N GLY A 107 1.51 32.01 -9.30
CA GLY A 107 0.85 32.53 -8.11
C GLY A 107 -0.25 31.64 -7.55
N ASP A 108 -0.36 30.38 -8.02
CA ASP A 108 -1.24 29.40 -7.40
C ASP A 108 -0.67 28.99 -6.03
N THR A 109 -1.55 28.72 -5.09
CA THR A 109 -1.20 28.39 -3.72
C THR A 109 -1.48 26.92 -3.42
N PHE A 110 -0.53 26.24 -2.81
CA PHE A 110 -0.74 24.97 -2.11
C PHE A 110 -0.85 25.28 -0.61
N ALA A 111 -2.04 25.12 -0.05
CA ALA A 111 -2.34 25.59 1.29
C ALA A 111 -1.63 24.76 2.38
N ALA A 112 -1.16 25.42 3.44
CA ALA A 112 -0.56 24.75 4.61
C ALA A 112 -1.48 23.72 5.26
N SER A 113 -2.81 23.89 5.14
CA SER A 113 -3.81 22.95 5.64
C SER A 113 -3.84 21.60 4.90
N ASN A 114 -3.17 21.50 3.75
CA ASN A 114 -3.03 20.26 3.00
C ASN A 114 -1.87 19.39 3.52
N PHE A 115 -1.09 19.92 4.46
CA PHE A 115 -0.04 19.15 5.12
C PHE A 115 -0.53 18.58 6.45
N GLU A 116 -0.11 17.35 6.74
CA GLU A 116 -0.20 16.73 8.05
C GLU A 116 1.19 16.49 8.60
N VAL A 117 1.41 16.81 9.88
CA VAL A 117 2.72 16.71 10.53
C VAL A 117 2.64 15.75 11.70
N PHE A 118 3.51 14.75 11.69
CA PHE A 118 3.57 13.70 12.70
C PHE A 118 4.96 13.63 13.33
N ALA A 119 5.01 13.30 14.61
CA ALA A 119 6.25 12.90 15.28
C ALA A 119 6.42 11.39 15.17
N GLU A 120 7.60 10.93 14.83
CA GLU A 120 7.92 9.51 14.84
C GLU A 120 8.14 9.02 16.28
N TRP A 121 7.45 7.92 16.60
CA TRP A 121 7.63 7.18 17.84
C TRP A 121 8.63 6.06 17.62
N TYR A 122 9.65 5.99 18.49
CA TYR A 122 10.70 4.98 18.43
C TYR A 122 10.45 3.87 19.45
N ILE A 123 10.69 2.62 19.02
CA ILE A 123 10.59 1.43 19.86
C ILE A 123 11.90 0.66 19.86
N GLU A 124 12.34 0.22 21.05
CA GLU A 124 13.59 -0.52 21.20
C GLU A 124 13.46 -1.97 20.73
N ILE A 125 14.31 -2.39 19.80
CA ILE A 125 14.47 -3.78 19.35
C ILE A 125 15.70 -4.36 20.03
N THR A 126 15.48 -5.35 20.89
CA THR A 126 16.52 -6.09 21.63
C THR A 126 16.61 -7.56 21.19
N GLU A 127 15.67 -8.02 20.37
CA GLU A 127 15.60 -9.36 19.81
C GLU A 127 15.03 -9.28 18.39
N SER A 128 15.69 -9.92 17.43
CA SER A 128 15.27 -9.99 16.04
C SER A 128 15.49 -11.39 15.49
N TYR A 129 14.68 -11.75 14.50
CA TYR A 129 14.78 -12.97 13.71
C TYR A 129 15.31 -12.71 12.29
N ASN A 130 15.63 -11.46 11.99
CA ASN A 130 16.40 -11.03 10.83
C ASN A 130 17.89 -10.96 11.24
N ASN A 131 18.77 -11.67 10.54
CA ASN A 131 20.19 -11.78 10.90
C ASN A 131 20.96 -10.47 10.71
N ASP A 132 20.46 -9.57 9.87
CA ASP A 132 21.11 -8.32 9.51
C ASP A 132 20.48 -7.11 10.24
N ALA A 133 19.49 -7.35 11.13
CA ALA A 133 18.82 -6.29 11.88
C ALA A 133 19.75 -5.58 12.86
N TYR A 134 19.60 -4.27 12.93
CA TYR A 134 20.19 -3.45 13.98
C TYR A 134 19.48 -3.67 15.33
N TYR A 135 20.19 -3.63 16.44
CA TYR A 135 19.62 -3.67 17.79
C TYR A 135 19.65 -2.26 18.37
N GLY A 136 18.50 -1.61 18.49
CA GLY A 136 18.36 -0.23 18.91
C GLY A 136 16.93 0.29 18.73
N PHE A 137 16.78 1.60 18.57
CA PHE A 137 15.47 2.25 18.51
C PHE A 137 15.03 2.51 17.07
N TYR A 138 14.00 1.80 16.63
CA TYR A 138 13.39 1.91 15.31
C TYR A 138 12.18 2.85 15.32
N PRO A 139 12.02 3.74 14.30
CA PRO A 139 10.79 4.51 14.13
C PRO A 139 9.68 3.59 13.61
N ASP A 140 8.46 3.71 14.15
CA ASP A 140 7.32 2.93 13.65
C ASP A 140 6.02 3.73 13.66
N ALA A 141 5.41 4.01 14.84
CA ALA A 141 4.19 4.80 14.88
C ALA A 141 4.44 6.27 14.53
N ILE A 142 3.56 6.85 13.71
CA ILE A 142 3.55 8.30 13.45
C ILE A 142 2.39 8.94 14.21
N VAL A 143 2.71 9.74 15.20
CA VAL A 143 1.73 10.36 16.09
C VAL A 143 1.49 11.80 15.64
N PRO A 144 0.24 12.25 15.42
CA PRO A 144 -0.02 13.65 15.12
C PRO A 144 0.69 14.58 16.09
N MET A 145 1.42 15.57 15.57
CA MET A 145 2.34 16.43 16.35
C MET A 145 1.65 17.06 17.55
N GLU A 146 0.42 17.51 17.42
CA GLU A 146 -0.33 18.14 18.51
C GLU A 146 -0.64 17.17 19.66
N ASN A 147 -0.95 15.91 19.34
CA ASN A 147 -1.20 14.86 20.36
C ASN A 147 0.12 14.45 21.05
N TYR A 148 1.22 14.40 20.30
CA TYR A 148 2.56 14.10 20.81
C TYR A 148 3.04 15.17 21.79
N LYS A 149 2.89 16.45 21.41
CA LYS A 149 3.17 17.62 22.26
C LYS A 149 2.30 17.67 23.52
N ALA A 150 1.01 17.31 23.41
CA ALA A 150 0.09 17.33 24.55
C ALA A 150 0.55 16.42 25.70
N LEU A 151 1.32 15.37 25.41
CA LEU A 151 1.93 14.49 26.40
C LEU A 151 3.39 14.86 26.74
N HIS A 152 3.91 15.97 26.21
CA HIS A 152 5.31 16.41 26.38
C HIS A 152 6.33 15.38 25.92
N HIS A 153 6.03 14.63 24.85
CA HIS A 153 6.94 13.65 24.23
C HIS A 153 7.90 14.29 23.24
N ASN A 154 7.66 15.55 22.82
CA ASN A 154 8.42 16.28 21.82
C ASN A 154 9.75 16.85 22.36
N SER A 155 10.59 15.97 22.90
CA SER A 155 11.97 16.28 23.35
C SER A 155 12.97 15.36 22.66
N ILE A 156 14.21 15.83 22.45
CA ILE A 156 15.26 15.05 21.80
C ILE A 156 16.49 15.05 22.72
N GLN A 157 17.07 13.88 22.96
CA GLN A 157 18.34 13.77 23.66
C GLN A 157 19.50 14.14 22.74
N ALA A 158 20.57 14.71 23.29
CA ALA A 158 21.77 15.05 22.54
C ALA A 158 22.35 13.82 21.81
N GLY A 159 22.63 13.97 20.52
CA GLY A 159 23.19 12.93 19.66
C GLY A 159 22.18 11.87 19.19
N MET A 160 20.89 11.99 19.56
CA MET A 160 19.85 11.09 19.09
C MET A 160 19.12 11.71 17.90
N ASN A 161 18.74 10.89 16.94
CA ASN A 161 17.93 11.30 15.79
C ASN A 161 16.45 11.38 16.17
N GLN A 162 15.74 12.36 15.62
CA GLN A 162 14.29 12.46 15.70
C GLN A 162 13.73 12.77 14.33
N GLY A 163 12.91 11.89 13.80
CA GLY A 163 12.15 12.12 12.58
C GLY A 163 10.84 12.86 12.83
N ILE A 164 10.50 13.70 11.88
CA ILE A 164 9.17 14.30 11.71
C ILE A 164 8.66 13.84 10.33
N TRP A 165 7.62 13.04 10.33
CA TRP A 165 6.93 12.60 9.12
C TRP A 165 5.94 13.66 8.67
N ILE A 166 5.95 13.97 7.38
CA ILE A 166 5.10 15.02 6.78
C ILE A 166 4.38 14.43 5.59
N ASN A 167 3.04 14.47 5.59
CA ASN A 167 2.21 14.16 4.44
C ASN A 167 1.78 15.45 3.75
N ALA A 168 1.89 15.49 2.42
CA ALA A 168 1.28 16.49 1.54
C ALA A 168 0.08 15.87 0.83
N ASN A 169 -1.13 16.17 1.27
CA ASN A 169 -2.38 15.72 0.64
C ASN A 169 -2.66 16.62 -0.57
N ILE A 170 -2.43 16.14 -1.78
CA ILE A 170 -2.56 16.93 -3.01
C ILE A 170 -4.01 16.92 -3.48
N PRO A 171 -4.76 18.06 -3.44
CA PRO A 171 -6.14 18.09 -3.91
C PRO A 171 -6.26 17.73 -5.40
N THR A 172 -7.37 17.10 -5.81
CA THR A 172 -7.64 16.76 -7.22
C THR A 172 -7.77 17.99 -8.11
N ASP A 173 -8.17 19.12 -7.55
CA ASP A 173 -8.31 20.40 -8.25
C ASP A 173 -7.06 21.31 -8.14
N GLN A 174 -5.98 20.85 -7.52
CA GLN A 174 -4.73 21.61 -7.42
C GLN A 174 -4.09 21.80 -8.80
N ALA A 175 -3.66 23.02 -9.10
CA ALA A 175 -2.94 23.27 -10.35
C ALA A 175 -1.60 22.52 -10.38
N ALA A 176 -1.28 21.89 -11.51
CA ALA A 176 0.03 21.29 -11.71
C ALA A 176 1.12 22.37 -11.76
N GLY A 177 2.33 22.04 -11.27
CA GLY A 177 3.44 23.00 -11.25
C GLY A 177 4.48 22.68 -10.20
N PHE A 178 5.45 23.57 -10.08
CA PHE A 178 6.51 23.48 -9.07
C PHE A 178 6.23 24.54 -7.98
N TYR A 179 5.93 24.07 -6.77
CA TYR A 179 5.59 24.89 -5.63
C TYR A 179 6.77 25.01 -4.68
N THR A 180 7.03 26.20 -4.17
CA THR A 180 8.12 26.44 -3.21
C THR A 180 7.64 27.28 -2.04
N GLY A 181 8.26 27.06 -0.90
CA GLY A 181 8.00 27.81 0.33
C GLY A 181 8.87 27.28 1.47
N ASN A 182 8.38 27.40 2.70
CA ASN A 182 9.11 26.97 3.86
C ASN A 182 8.19 26.29 4.88
N ALA A 183 8.77 25.41 5.71
CA ALA A 183 8.23 25.07 7.02
C ALA A 183 9.03 25.78 8.10
N ILE A 184 8.45 25.99 9.28
CA ILE A 184 9.09 26.64 10.44
C ILE A 184 9.28 25.57 11.51
N LEU A 185 10.52 25.14 11.70
CA LEU A 185 10.92 24.26 12.80
C LEU A 185 11.26 25.12 14.03
N ASN A 186 10.63 24.86 15.16
CA ASN A 186 10.96 25.50 16.43
C ASN A 186 11.65 24.48 17.35
N LEU A 187 12.87 24.82 17.82
CA LEU A 187 13.60 24.06 18.81
C LEU A 187 13.85 24.95 20.02
N ASP A 188 13.21 24.69 21.15
CA ASP A 188 13.35 25.47 22.40
C ASP A 188 13.16 26.98 22.23
N GLY A 189 12.28 27.39 21.30
CA GLY A 189 11.99 28.80 21.00
C GLY A 189 12.92 29.43 19.96
N VAL A 190 13.85 28.69 19.38
CA VAL A 190 14.65 29.11 18.22
C VAL A 190 13.97 28.59 16.94
N GLU A 191 13.72 29.46 15.98
CA GLU A 191 13.05 29.14 14.71
C GLU A 191 14.07 28.90 13.59
N TYR A 192 13.87 27.82 12.83
CA TYR A 192 14.64 27.47 11.64
C TYR A 192 13.69 27.40 10.45
N ASN A 193 14.06 28.05 9.34
CA ASN A 193 13.32 27.95 8.08
C ASN A 193 13.78 26.70 7.32
N ILE A 194 12.87 25.79 7.05
CA ILE A 194 13.11 24.55 6.31
C ILE A 194 12.53 24.74 4.90
N PRO A 195 13.34 24.78 3.84
CA PRO A 195 12.84 24.91 2.48
C PRO A 195 11.96 23.71 2.11
N VAL A 196 10.85 23.99 1.38
CA VAL A 196 9.93 22.97 0.91
C VAL A 196 9.72 23.16 -0.58
N GLU A 197 9.88 22.08 -1.35
CA GLU A 197 9.68 21.99 -2.79
C GLU A 197 8.68 20.86 -3.06
N LEU A 198 7.59 21.18 -3.78
CA LEU A 198 6.58 20.20 -4.18
C LEU A 198 6.34 20.30 -5.69
N LYS A 199 6.69 19.25 -6.42
CA LYS A 199 6.34 19.11 -7.82
C LYS A 199 5.03 18.36 -7.95
N ILE A 200 4.05 18.98 -8.61
CA ILE A 200 2.76 18.36 -8.93
C ILE A 200 2.69 18.18 -10.45
N TYR A 201 2.66 16.91 -10.89
CA TYR A 201 2.53 16.56 -12.29
C TYR A 201 1.07 16.71 -12.76
N ASN A 202 0.87 16.97 -14.05
CA ASN A 202 -0.46 17.22 -14.63
C ASN A 202 -1.21 15.91 -14.95
N VAL A 203 -1.31 15.05 -13.95
CA VAL A 203 -2.07 13.80 -13.97
C VAL A 203 -2.96 13.78 -12.72
N GLU A 204 -4.04 13.03 -12.76
CA GLU A 204 -4.95 12.87 -11.62
C GLU A 204 -5.01 11.41 -11.18
N MET A 205 -4.84 11.17 -9.89
CA MET A 205 -5.00 9.86 -9.26
C MET A 205 -6.46 9.41 -9.42
N PRO A 206 -6.72 8.18 -9.88
CA PRO A 206 -8.08 7.66 -9.92
C PRO A 206 -8.72 7.65 -8.53
N GLU A 207 -9.98 8.06 -8.44
CA GLU A 207 -10.76 7.87 -7.22
C GLU A 207 -11.01 6.37 -6.98
N GLU A 208 -11.16 5.60 -8.06
CA GLU A 208 -11.34 4.15 -8.01
C GLU A 208 -10.05 3.47 -7.56
N ASN A 209 -10.18 2.59 -6.56
CA ASN A 209 -9.11 1.71 -6.13
C ASN A 209 -9.18 0.41 -6.95
N HIS A 210 -8.16 0.15 -7.75
CA HIS A 210 -8.11 -1.04 -8.64
C HIS A 210 -7.41 -2.24 -8.01
N TRP A 211 -6.89 -2.10 -6.78
CA TRP A 211 -6.14 -3.16 -6.11
C TRP A 211 -6.99 -3.94 -5.10
N PRO A 212 -7.46 -5.16 -5.40
CA PRO A 212 -8.12 -6.02 -4.43
C PRO A 212 -7.14 -6.45 -3.33
N SER A 213 -7.56 -6.36 -2.08
CA SER A 213 -6.75 -6.86 -0.97
C SER A 213 -7.59 -7.44 0.17
N SER A 214 -6.94 -8.09 1.12
CA SER A 214 -7.59 -8.73 2.26
C SER A 214 -6.73 -8.60 3.51
N TYR A 215 -6.86 -7.49 4.22
CA TYR A 215 -6.14 -7.22 5.47
C TYR A 215 -7.07 -7.48 6.67
N ALA A 216 -6.74 -8.46 7.50
CA ALA A 216 -7.61 -8.83 8.60
C ALA A 216 -7.49 -7.88 9.79
N ILE A 217 -8.64 -7.34 10.24
CA ILE A 217 -8.76 -6.66 11.53
C ILE A 217 -9.24 -7.68 12.56
N TRP A 218 -8.47 -7.88 13.62
CA TRP A 218 -8.88 -8.71 14.74
C TRP A 218 -9.66 -7.87 15.74
N TYR A 219 -10.97 -7.77 15.53
CA TYR A 219 -11.87 -6.88 16.27
C TYR A 219 -11.87 -7.10 17.79
N ASP A 220 -11.70 -8.34 18.25
CA ASP A 220 -11.57 -8.65 19.67
C ASP A 220 -10.26 -8.15 20.30
N HIS A 221 -9.26 -7.80 19.47
CA HIS A 221 -8.00 -7.20 19.93
C HIS A 221 -8.11 -5.71 20.19
N ILE A 222 -9.06 -5.00 19.58
CA ILE A 222 -9.23 -3.55 19.77
C ILE A 222 -9.38 -3.19 21.25
N ALA A 223 -10.19 -3.95 22.00
CA ALA A 223 -10.37 -3.71 23.43
C ALA A 223 -9.08 -3.82 24.26
N TYR A 224 -8.10 -4.60 23.81
CA TYR A 224 -6.81 -4.71 24.52
C TYR A 224 -5.91 -3.49 24.26
N GLY A 225 -5.94 -2.93 23.06
CA GLY A 225 -5.18 -1.74 22.72
C GLY A 225 -5.83 -0.45 23.21
N GLU A 226 -7.13 -0.30 22.94
CA GLU A 226 -7.90 0.92 23.22
C GLU A 226 -8.48 0.98 24.63
N GLY A 227 -8.46 -0.13 25.38
CA GLY A 227 -9.10 -0.24 26.69
C GLY A 227 -10.63 -0.26 26.65
N THR A 228 -11.23 -0.22 25.46
CA THR A 228 -12.68 -0.25 25.22
C THR A 228 -12.97 -0.87 23.85
N TYR A 229 -14.23 -1.29 23.65
CA TYR A 229 -14.73 -1.76 22.37
C TYR A 229 -16.18 -1.31 22.18
N ASN A 230 -16.47 -0.80 21.01
CA ASN A 230 -17.82 -0.64 20.47
C ASN A 230 -17.73 -0.71 18.92
N ASP A 231 -18.87 -0.85 18.25
CA ASP A 231 -18.91 -1.03 16.80
C ASP A 231 -18.45 0.22 16.04
N ASP A 232 -18.71 1.42 16.55
CA ASP A 232 -18.24 2.67 15.94
C ASP A 232 -16.70 2.70 15.93
N LEU A 233 -16.05 2.40 17.06
CA LEU A 233 -14.59 2.31 17.14
C LEU A 233 -14.03 1.19 16.24
N ALA A 234 -14.71 0.07 16.16
CA ALA A 234 -14.33 -1.02 15.28
C ALA A 234 -14.39 -0.61 13.80
N MET A 235 -15.39 0.16 13.40
CA MET A 235 -15.53 0.68 12.05
C MET A 235 -14.58 1.84 11.75
N GLU A 236 -14.08 2.59 12.75
CA GLU A 236 -12.96 3.53 12.55
C GLU A 236 -11.71 2.81 12.05
N TYR A 237 -11.38 1.63 12.62
CA TYR A 237 -10.29 0.80 12.11
C TYR A 237 -10.52 0.34 10.66
N PHE A 238 -11.76 -0.02 10.33
CA PHE A 238 -12.13 -0.43 8.97
C PHE A 238 -11.92 0.71 7.96
N TRP A 239 -12.54 1.87 8.21
CA TRP A 239 -12.46 3.00 7.29
C TRP A 239 -11.08 3.62 7.21
N PHE A 240 -10.31 3.58 8.31
CA PHE A 240 -8.93 4.03 8.34
C PHE A 240 -8.05 3.27 7.33
N LEU A 241 -8.25 1.97 7.15
CA LEU A 241 -7.54 1.19 6.13
C LEU A 241 -8.08 1.49 4.72
N VAL A 242 -9.40 1.59 4.55
CA VAL A 242 -10.01 1.92 3.25
C VAL A 242 -9.51 3.25 2.72
N ASP A 243 -9.41 4.27 3.58
CA ASP A 243 -8.87 5.58 3.21
C ASP A 243 -7.38 5.53 2.79
N LYS A 244 -6.68 4.46 3.12
CA LYS A 244 -5.31 4.17 2.69
C LYS A 244 -5.23 3.20 1.51
N LYS A 245 -6.31 3.01 0.76
CA LYS A 245 -6.41 2.06 -0.37
C LYS A 245 -6.15 0.59 0.01
N ILE A 246 -6.33 0.24 1.28
CA ILE A 246 -6.13 -1.11 1.83
C ILE A 246 -7.49 -1.68 2.23
N MET A 247 -7.90 -2.82 1.64
CA MET A 247 -9.22 -3.39 1.91
C MET A 247 -9.19 -4.31 3.13
N PRO A 248 -9.96 -4.00 4.18
CA PRO A 248 -10.19 -4.94 5.26
C PRO A 248 -10.94 -6.18 4.77
N LEU A 249 -10.61 -7.35 5.32
CA LEU A 249 -11.25 -8.62 4.96
C LEU A 249 -12.78 -8.56 5.14
N ASP A 250 -13.25 -8.02 6.26
CA ASP A 250 -14.66 -7.96 6.63
C ASP A 250 -14.95 -6.84 7.64
N PRO A 251 -16.22 -6.38 7.77
CA PRO A 251 -16.60 -5.42 8.79
C PRO A 251 -16.69 -6.07 10.18
N CYS A 252 -16.99 -5.25 11.20
CA CYS A 252 -17.13 -5.71 12.56
C CYS A 252 -18.21 -6.81 12.74
N PRO A 253 -18.11 -7.64 13.80
CA PRO A 253 -18.95 -8.83 13.97
C PRO A 253 -20.48 -8.58 13.99
N SER A 254 -20.94 -7.42 14.46
CA SER A 254 -22.38 -7.08 14.49
C SER A 254 -22.98 -6.98 13.09
N ILE A 255 -22.17 -6.54 12.10
CA ILE A 255 -22.58 -6.45 10.69
C ILE A 255 -22.48 -7.83 10.03
N LYS A 256 -21.31 -8.50 10.09
CA LYS A 256 -21.03 -9.70 9.30
C LYS A 256 -21.77 -10.97 9.75
N THR A 257 -22.25 -11.05 10.97
CA THR A 257 -22.89 -12.28 11.48
C THR A 257 -24.34 -12.46 11.04
N ASN A 258 -25.01 -11.39 10.63
CA ASN A 258 -26.35 -11.41 10.05
C ASN A 258 -26.27 -11.11 8.54
N TYR A 259 -26.63 -12.06 7.69
CA TYR A 259 -26.46 -11.93 6.24
C TYR A 259 -27.36 -10.86 5.61
N ASP A 260 -28.58 -10.65 6.12
CA ASP A 260 -29.44 -9.55 5.65
C ASP A 260 -28.80 -8.20 5.98
N THR A 261 -28.36 -8.00 7.23
CA THR A 261 -27.64 -6.78 7.64
C THR A 261 -26.36 -6.58 6.84
N TYR A 262 -25.65 -7.67 6.53
CA TYR A 262 -24.43 -7.62 5.73
C TYR A 262 -24.70 -7.16 4.29
N VAL A 263 -25.73 -7.70 3.64
CA VAL A 263 -26.10 -7.29 2.28
C VAL A 263 -26.59 -5.84 2.23
N ASP A 264 -27.38 -5.41 3.19
CA ASP A 264 -27.79 -3.99 3.31
C ASP A 264 -26.56 -3.08 3.48
N TRP A 265 -25.61 -3.46 4.34
CA TRP A 265 -24.35 -2.73 4.52
C TRP A 265 -23.51 -2.69 3.23
N LEU A 266 -23.43 -3.79 2.44
CA LEU A 266 -22.76 -3.80 1.15
C LEU A 266 -23.36 -2.77 0.18
N VAL A 267 -24.68 -2.71 0.10
CA VAL A 267 -25.39 -1.76 -0.77
C VAL A 267 -25.16 -0.32 -0.32
N GLU A 268 -25.23 -0.07 1.00
CA GLU A 268 -25.16 1.28 1.53
C GLU A 268 -23.73 1.87 1.49
N THR A 269 -22.69 1.01 1.52
CA THR A 269 -21.34 1.52 1.80
C THR A 269 -20.22 0.97 0.92
N GLN A 270 -20.43 -0.15 0.19
CA GLN A 270 -19.35 -0.84 -0.51
C GLN A 270 -19.53 -0.91 -2.02
N MET A 271 -20.73 -1.25 -2.49
CA MET A 271 -20.98 -1.59 -3.89
C MET A 271 -20.53 -0.47 -4.84
N ASP A 272 -21.01 0.75 -4.61
CA ASP A 272 -20.74 1.93 -5.45
C ASP A 272 -19.60 2.81 -4.91
N ASN A 273 -18.95 2.41 -3.82
CA ASN A 273 -17.86 3.17 -3.26
C ASN A 273 -16.59 2.96 -4.11
N PRO A 274 -16.05 4.00 -4.77
CA PRO A 274 -14.86 3.86 -5.61
C PRO A 274 -13.60 3.51 -4.80
N LYS A 275 -13.52 3.86 -3.52
CA LYS A 275 -12.40 3.50 -2.65
C LYS A 275 -12.35 2.01 -2.32
N VAL A 276 -13.46 1.27 -2.53
CA VAL A 276 -13.57 -0.15 -2.21
C VAL A 276 -13.33 -0.99 -3.45
N SER A 277 -12.25 -1.75 -3.47
CA SER A 277 -11.88 -2.67 -4.56
C SER A 277 -12.31 -4.11 -4.33
N SER A 278 -12.47 -4.52 -3.07
CA SER A 278 -12.88 -5.88 -2.72
C SER A 278 -13.53 -5.97 -1.33
N TYR A 279 -14.32 -7.02 -1.10
CA TYR A 279 -14.87 -7.37 0.22
C TYR A 279 -15.09 -8.87 0.39
N GLY A 280 -14.71 -9.39 1.57
CA GLY A 280 -14.82 -10.81 1.89
C GLY A 280 -16.22 -11.21 2.33
N LEU A 281 -16.78 -12.27 1.77
CA LEU A 281 -18.10 -12.77 2.10
C LEU A 281 -18.09 -13.67 3.34
N PRO A 282 -19.00 -13.47 4.30
CA PRO A 282 -19.11 -14.32 5.47
C PRO A 282 -19.70 -15.69 5.13
N TYR A 283 -19.23 -16.72 5.83
CA TYR A 283 -19.76 -18.07 5.75
C TYR A 283 -19.73 -18.77 7.10
N LYS A 284 -20.45 -19.88 7.21
CA LYS A 284 -20.39 -20.78 8.36
C LYS A 284 -19.55 -21.99 8.01
N ALA A 285 -18.82 -22.51 8.99
CA ALA A 285 -18.08 -23.74 8.86
C ALA A 285 -18.83 -24.90 9.53
N GLU A 286 -18.67 -26.11 8.99
CA GLU A 286 -19.19 -27.36 9.56
C GLU A 286 -18.07 -28.38 9.75
N SER A 287 -18.30 -29.41 10.56
CA SER A 287 -17.32 -30.47 10.79
C SER A 287 -17.06 -31.29 9.52
N TYR A 288 -15.79 -31.58 9.27
CA TYR A 288 -15.33 -32.45 8.20
C TYR A 288 -14.40 -33.53 8.78
N GLY A 289 -14.93 -34.72 8.99
CA GLY A 289 -14.22 -35.77 9.71
C GLY A 289 -14.06 -35.46 11.21
N GLU A 290 -12.99 -35.94 11.83
CA GLU A 290 -12.76 -35.79 13.28
C GLU A 290 -12.09 -34.49 13.65
N ASP A 291 -11.18 -33.96 12.79
CA ASP A 291 -10.27 -32.85 13.13
C ASP A 291 -10.36 -31.65 12.21
N LEU A 292 -11.15 -31.72 11.12
CA LEU A 292 -11.20 -30.68 10.10
C LEU A 292 -12.58 -30.02 10.02
N ARG A 293 -12.62 -28.83 9.43
CA ARG A 293 -13.86 -28.10 9.16
C ARG A 293 -13.88 -27.70 7.69
N ARG A 294 -15.05 -27.69 7.07
CA ARG A 294 -15.26 -27.20 5.71
C ARG A 294 -16.30 -26.10 5.68
N ILE A 295 -16.39 -25.40 4.56
CA ILE A 295 -17.44 -24.42 4.31
C ILE A 295 -18.82 -25.10 4.27
N ASN A 296 -19.82 -24.47 4.91
CA ASN A 296 -21.18 -24.99 4.89
C ASN A 296 -21.93 -24.52 3.64
N ARG A 297 -22.32 -25.45 2.76
CA ARG A 297 -23.00 -25.17 1.49
C ARG A 297 -24.27 -24.32 1.67
N ALA A 298 -25.07 -24.60 2.69
CA ALA A 298 -26.31 -23.84 2.91
C ALA A 298 -26.05 -22.38 3.27
N SER A 299 -24.95 -22.10 4.01
CA SER A 299 -24.55 -20.73 4.33
C SER A 299 -24.05 -19.96 3.10
N VAL A 300 -23.29 -20.61 2.21
CA VAL A 300 -22.86 -20.02 0.94
C VAL A 300 -24.07 -19.72 0.06
N MET A 301 -24.95 -20.70 -0.15
CA MET A 301 -26.18 -20.50 -0.92
C MET A 301 -27.06 -19.38 -0.37
N GLN A 302 -27.22 -19.29 0.96
CA GLN A 302 -28.00 -18.22 1.58
C GLN A 302 -27.40 -16.84 1.25
N MET A 303 -26.09 -16.69 1.42
CA MET A 303 -25.39 -15.42 1.14
C MET A 303 -25.53 -15.01 -0.32
N LEU A 304 -25.18 -15.90 -1.24
CA LEU A 304 -25.25 -15.62 -2.67
C LEU A 304 -26.69 -15.40 -3.17
N THR A 305 -27.68 -16.06 -2.56
CA THR A 305 -29.10 -15.84 -2.88
C THR A 305 -29.54 -14.44 -2.48
N LEU A 306 -29.23 -13.99 -1.26
CA LEU A 306 -29.57 -12.64 -0.80
C LEU A 306 -28.92 -11.57 -1.69
N MET A 307 -27.66 -11.76 -2.06
CA MET A 307 -26.97 -10.85 -2.99
C MET A 307 -27.64 -10.83 -4.37
N ALA A 308 -28.02 -12.00 -4.91
CA ALA A 308 -28.67 -12.09 -6.21
C ALA A 308 -30.04 -11.42 -6.23
N GLU A 309 -30.87 -11.69 -5.22
CA GLU A 309 -32.19 -11.07 -5.06
C GLU A 309 -32.07 -9.56 -4.92
N LYS A 310 -31.10 -9.07 -4.12
CA LYS A 310 -30.87 -7.64 -3.92
C LYS A 310 -30.34 -6.95 -5.17
N THR A 311 -29.39 -7.56 -5.89
CA THR A 311 -28.90 -7.05 -7.18
C THR A 311 -30.04 -6.91 -8.18
N ILE A 312 -30.93 -7.92 -8.30
CA ILE A 312 -32.09 -7.87 -9.19
C ILE A 312 -33.06 -6.75 -8.77
N GLU A 313 -33.36 -6.61 -7.47
CA GLU A 313 -34.18 -5.52 -6.93
C GLU A 313 -33.66 -4.14 -7.35
N LEU A 314 -32.37 -3.89 -7.20
CA LEU A 314 -31.72 -2.63 -7.55
C LEU A 314 -31.76 -2.39 -9.07
N ARG A 315 -31.44 -3.39 -9.89
CA ARG A 315 -31.52 -3.33 -11.35
C ARG A 315 -32.94 -3.06 -11.86
N GLU A 316 -33.93 -3.68 -11.26
CA GLU A 316 -35.36 -3.46 -11.59
C GLU A 316 -35.85 -2.08 -11.09
N ALA A 317 -35.21 -1.50 -10.06
CA ALA A 317 -35.45 -0.13 -9.60
C ALA A 317 -34.79 0.95 -10.47
N GLY A 318 -33.95 0.56 -11.43
CA GLY A 318 -33.32 1.46 -12.40
C GLY A 318 -31.84 1.76 -12.15
N ASP A 319 -31.20 1.07 -11.23
CA ASP A 319 -29.76 1.10 -11.04
C ASP A 319 -29.11 0.12 -12.02
N GLU A 320 -28.67 0.63 -13.18
CA GLU A 320 -28.18 -0.20 -14.28
C GLU A 320 -26.81 -0.84 -13.98
N ASP A 321 -26.06 -0.35 -13.01
CA ASP A 321 -24.70 -0.77 -12.67
C ASP A 321 -24.65 -1.65 -11.41
N ALA A 322 -25.78 -1.81 -10.69
CA ALA A 322 -25.81 -2.58 -9.44
C ALA A 322 -25.31 -4.02 -9.64
N ASP A 323 -24.23 -4.37 -8.96
CA ASP A 323 -23.61 -5.70 -8.98
C ASP A 323 -22.85 -5.99 -7.68
N LEU A 324 -23.49 -6.74 -6.79
CA LEU A 324 -22.90 -7.14 -5.51
C LEU A 324 -21.85 -8.25 -5.62
N PHE A 325 -21.60 -8.79 -6.82
CA PHE A 325 -20.63 -9.86 -7.02
C PHE A 325 -19.29 -9.36 -7.56
N LYS A 326 -19.27 -8.20 -8.22
CA LYS A 326 -18.09 -7.66 -8.91
C LYS A 326 -16.84 -7.54 -8.01
N LYS A 327 -17.02 -7.11 -6.75
CA LYS A 327 -15.96 -6.88 -5.76
C LYS A 327 -15.87 -7.97 -4.70
N ALA A 328 -16.78 -8.97 -4.74
CA ALA A 328 -16.91 -9.98 -3.70
C ALA A 328 -15.90 -11.12 -3.84
N PHE A 329 -15.45 -11.67 -2.72
CA PHE A 329 -14.65 -12.89 -2.70
C PHE A 329 -14.91 -13.72 -1.44
N TYR A 330 -14.56 -15.01 -1.49
CA TYR A 330 -14.48 -15.86 -0.31
C TYR A 330 -13.02 -16.08 0.07
N TYR A 331 -12.69 -15.92 1.36
CA TYR A 331 -11.39 -16.27 1.90
C TYR A 331 -11.50 -17.49 2.80
N LEU A 332 -10.82 -18.57 2.45
CA LEU A 332 -10.90 -19.85 3.17
C LEU A 332 -9.98 -19.95 4.38
N GLY A 333 -9.04 -19.04 4.58
CA GLY A 333 -8.08 -19.05 5.70
C GLY A 333 -8.70 -19.07 7.10
N GLY A 334 -9.94 -18.63 7.25
CA GLY A 334 -10.69 -18.78 8.51
C GLY A 334 -11.03 -20.22 8.90
N ILE A 335 -10.90 -21.18 7.96
CA ILE A 335 -11.12 -22.61 8.17
C ILE A 335 -9.84 -23.39 7.90
N ILE A 336 -9.11 -22.99 6.85
CA ILE A 336 -7.93 -23.68 6.34
C ILE A 336 -6.91 -22.63 5.99
N ASP A 337 -5.82 -22.62 6.72
CA ASP A 337 -4.67 -21.78 6.44
C ASP A 337 -3.49 -22.68 6.06
N GLU A 338 -2.77 -22.34 5.01
CA GLU A 338 -1.59 -23.07 4.52
C GLU A 338 -1.79 -24.61 4.47
N PRO A 339 -2.75 -25.11 3.67
CA PRO A 339 -3.19 -26.49 3.74
C PRO A 339 -2.08 -27.49 3.41
N THR A 340 -1.91 -28.49 4.28
CA THR A 340 -0.99 -29.62 4.08
C THR A 340 -1.68 -30.95 4.36
N GLY A 341 -1.20 -32.03 3.73
CA GLY A 341 -1.70 -33.39 3.97
C GLY A 341 -3.21 -33.51 3.76
N LYS A 342 -3.96 -33.92 4.79
CA LYS A 342 -5.42 -34.11 4.71
C LYS A 342 -6.21 -32.81 4.45
N ALA A 343 -5.65 -31.66 4.82
CA ALA A 343 -6.31 -30.37 4.62
C ALA A 343 -6.39 -30.02 3.14
N VAL A 344 -5.48 -30.48 2.29
CA VAL A 344 -5.53 -30.29 0.83
C VAL A 344 -6.84 -30.83 0.23
N GLY A 345 -7.21 -32.05 0.59
CA GLY A 345 -8.48 -32.65 0.11
C GLY A 345 -9.72 -31.89 0.61
N MET A 346 -9.65 -31.25 1.78
CA MET A 346 -10.73 -30.43 2.31
C MET A 346 -10.83 -29.09 1.58
N VAL A 347 -9.71 -28.47 1.16
CA VAL A 347 -9.71 -27.30 0.28
C VAL A 347 -10.46 -27.61 -1.01
N ALA A 348 -10.11 -28.71 -1.68
CA ALA A 348 -10.80 -29.12 -2.89
C ALA A 348 -12.32 -29.30 -2.71
N GLU A 349 -12.75 -29.82 -1.55
CA GLU A 349 -14.17 -29.89 -1.17
C GLU A 349 -14.81 -28.50 -0.99
N CYS A 350 -14.12 -27.56 -0.35
CA CYS A 350 -14.62 -26.20 -0.18
C CYS A 350 -14.75 -25.47 -1.53
N ASP A 351 -13.73 -25.59 -2.37
CA ASP A 351 -13.73 -25.00 -3.72
C ASP A 351 -14.88 -25.56 -4.58
N LEU A 352 -15.09 -26.88 -4.52
CA LEU A 352 -16.20 -27.52 -5.22
C LEU A 352 -17.56 -26.99 -4.73
N ILE A 353 -17.75 -26.84 -3.42
CA ILE A 353 -18.98 -26.28 -2.84
C ILE A 353 -19.23 -24.87 -3.33
N ILE A 354 -18.22 -23.99 -3.30
CA ILE A 354 -18.35 -22.60 -3.77
C ILE A 354 -18.64 -22.59 -5.27
N HIS A 355 -17.91 -23.36 -6.06
CA HIS A 355 -18.13 -23.49 -7.50
C HIS A 355 -19.56 -23.91 -7.83
N GLU A 356 -20.08 -24.99 -7.23
CA GLU A 356 -21.46 -25.45 -7.44
C GLU A 356 -22.49 -24.39 -7.06
N CYS A 357 -22.26 -23.64 -5.94
CA CYS A 357 -23.15 -22.57 -5.52
C CYS A 357 -23.14 -21.41 -6.52
N LYS A 358 -21.98 -20.98 -7.02
CA LYS A 358 -21.84 -19.96 -8.05
C LYS A 358 -22.60 -20.36 -9.33
N MET A 359 -22.38 -21.57 -9.81
CA MET A 359 -23.06 -22.10 -10.99
C MET A 359 -24.59 -22.15 -10.80
N GLU A 360 -25.08 -22.54 -9.63
CA GLU A 360 -26.49 -22.56 -9.30
C GLU A 360 -27.11 -21.16 -9.33
N ILE A 361 -26.44 -20.17 -8.71
CA ILE A 361 -26.88 -18.77 -8.72
C ILE A 361 -26.85 -18.18 -10.13
N ALA A 362 -25.74 -18.33 -10.87
CA ALA A 362 -25.57 -17.82 -12.23
C ALA A 362 -26.68 -18.37 -13.18
N ASN A 363 -26.99 -19.65 -13.05
CA ASN A 363 -27.99 -20.29 -13.90
C ASN A 363 -29.45 -20.08 -13.45
N THR A 364 -29.69 -19.82 -12.16
CA THR A 364 -31.04 -19.63 -11.62
C THR A 364 -31.50 -18.19 -11.76
N TYR A 365 -30.63 -17.23 -11.46
CA TYR A 365 -30.99 -15.82 -11.35
C TYR A 365 -30.58 -15.00 -12.58
N PHE A 366 -29.46 -15.34 -13.26
CA PHE A 366 -28.81 -14.49 -14.26
C PHE A 366 -28.69 -15.13 -15.66
N LYS A 367 -29.19 -16.34 -15.87
CA LYS A 367 -29.06 -17.06 -17.15
C LYS A 367 -29.56 -16.26 -18.35
N ASP A 368 -30.72 -15.62 -18.21
CA ASP A 368 -31.45 -14.93 -19.29
C ASP A 368 -31.55 -13.41 -19.02
N LYS A 369 -31.00 -12.93 -17.92
CA LYS A 369 -30.99 -11.53 -17.49
C LYS A 369 -29.60 -11.15 -16.96
N TYR A 370 -29.17 -9.91 -17.18
CA TYR A 370 -27.93 -9.34 -16.61
C TYR A 370 -26.68 -10.23 -16.83
N PRO A 371 -26.26 -10.40 -18.11
CA PRO A 371 -25.12 -11.25 -18.44
C PRO A 371 -23.80 -10.79 -17.79
N ASP A 372 -23.65 -9.49 -17.57
CA ASP A 372 -22.56 -8.87 -16.84
C ASP A 372 -22.50 -9.34 -15.37
N VAL A 373 -23.62 -9.34 -14.66
CA VAL A 373 -23.70 -9.87 -13.29
C VAL A 373 -23.45 -11.38 -13.28
N ARG A 374 -23.93 -12.11 -14.29
CA ARG A 374 -23.65 -13.54 -14.42
C ARG A 374 -22.13 -13.79 -14.51
N GLU A 375 -21.44 -12.99 -15.29
CA GLU A 375 -19.99 -13.05 -15.42
C GLU A 375 -19.31 -12.77 -14.07
N SER A 376 -19.71 -11.72 -13.35
CA SER A 376 -19.20 -11.40 -12.02
C SER A 376 -19.39 -12.55 -11.02
N VAL A 377 -20.57 -13.22 -11.02
CA VAL A 377 -20.80 -14.41 -10.18
C VAL A 377 -19.81 -15.52 -10.50
N LEU A 378 -19.56 -15.81 -11.77
CA LEU A 378 -18.67 -16.89 -12.20
C LEU A 378 -17.19 -16.57 -11.92
N ASN A 379 -16.79 -15.30 -12.08
CA ASN A 379 -15.43 -14.82 -11.84
C ASN A 379 -15.15 -14.45 -10.37
N MET A 380 -16.17 -14.42 -9.51
CA MET A 380 -15.99 -14.11 -8.10
C MET A 380 -14.92 -15.01 -7.46
N ASN A 381 -13.89 -14.38 -6.88
CA ASN A 381 -12.74 -15.08 -6.33
C ASN A 381 -13.09 -15.95 -5.10
N HIS A 382 -12.37 -17.05 -4.94
CA HIS A 382 -12.23 -17.72 -3.65
C HIS A 382 -10.75 -18.01 -3.38
N VAL A 383 -10.25 -17.34 -2.37
CA VAL A 383 -8.82 -17.20 -2.09
C VAL A 383 -8.37 -18.26 -1.10
N VAL A 384 -7.27 -18.93 -1.41
CA VAL A 384 -6.61 -19.91 -0.54
C VAL A 384 -5.12 -19.60 -0.41
N THR A 385 -4.64 -19.51 0.82
CA THR A 385 -3.22 -19.33 1.15
C THR A 385 -2.43 -20.61 0.85
N THR A 386 -2.17 -20.86 -0.44
CA THR A 386 -1.45 -22.08 -0.88
C THR A 386 -0.60 -21.81 -2.12
N GLY A 387 0.55 -22.46 -2.21
CA GLY A 387 1.33 -22.53 -3.44
C GLY A 387 0.73 -23.51 -4.45
N TYR A 388 1.28 -23.50 -5.66
CA TYR A 388 0.87 -24.39 -6.75
C TYR A 388 0.87 -25.87 -6.29
N ASN A 389 -0.27 -26.54 -6.49
CA ASN A 389 -0.46 -27.91 -6.04
C ASN A 389 -1.35 -28.68 -7.03
N LEU A 390 -0.81 -29.77 -7.60
CA LEU A 390 -1.50 -30.60 -8.58
C LEU A 390 -2.83 -31.21 -8.06
N GLU A 391 -2.96 -31.43 -6.74
CA GLU A 391 -4.18 -31.96 -6.13
C GLU A 391 -5.32 -30.94 -6.06
N LEU A 392 -4.99 -29.64 -6.24
CA LEU A 392 -5.95 -28.53 -6.19
C LEU A 392 -6.31 -27.96 -7.57
N LEU A 393 -5.81 -28.56 -8.64
CA LEU A 393 -6.15 -28.15 -9.99
C LEU A 393 -7.60 -28.49 -10.33
N GLY A 394 -8.35 -27.47 -10.76
CA GLY A 394 -9.71 -27.61 -11.21
C GLY A 394 -9.85 -27.63 -12.73
N THR A 395 -11.08 -27.90 -13.18
CA THR A 395 -11.53 -27.78 -14.57
C THR A 395 -12.89 -27.06 -14.59
N GLU A 396 -13.45 -26.80 -15.76
CA GLU A 396 -14.82 -26.24 -15.89
C GLU A 396 -15.90 -26.96 -15.06
N THR A 397 -15.72 -28.23 -14.78
CA THR A 397 -16.73 -29.09 -14.12
C THR A 397 -16.33 -29.61 -12.76
N THR A 398 -15.12 -29.33 -12.31
CA THR A 398 -14.62 -29.79 -11.01
C THR A 398 -14.15 -28.60 -10.18
N GLY A 399 -14.36 -28.66 -8.88
CA GLY A 399 -13.77 -27.69 -7.96
C GLY A 399 -12.25 -27.76 -7.99
N GLY A 400 -11.61 -26.68 -7.58
CA GLY A 400 -10.18 -26.49 -7.47
C GLY A 400 -9.93 -25.04 -7.14
N VAL A 401 -8.73 -24.68 -6.70
CA VAL A 401 -8.39 -23.30 -6.36
C VAL A 401 -8.61 -22.38 -7.56
N GLN A 402 -9.35 -21.30 -7.37
CA GLN A 402 -9.56 -20.28 -8.39
C GLN A 402 -8.60 -19.10 -8.19
N THR A 403 -8.31 -18.77 -6.94
CA THR A 403 -7.34 -17.70 -6.62
C THR A 403 -6.24 -18.28 -5.77
N TRP A 404 -5.11 -18.51 -6.42
CA TRP A 404 -3.87 -18.91 -5.76
C TRP A 404 -3.33 -17.74 -4.94
N CYS A 405 -2.95 -17.98 -3.69
CA CYS A 405 -2.35 -16.97 -2.83
C CYS A 405 -1.13 -17.57 -2.10
N PRO A 406 -0.01 -17.80 -2.82
CA PRO A 406 1.23 -18.29 -2.22
C PRO A 406 1.99 -17.19 -1.48
N GLN A 407 2.94 -17.58 -0.64
CA GLN A 407 3.96 -16.67 -0.12
C GLN A 407 4.94 -16.26 -1.23
N TYR A 408 5.54 -15.08 -1.12
CA TYR A 408 6.41 -14.44 -2.14
C TYR A 408 7.50 -15.37 -2.69
N GLN A 409 8.15 -16.20 -1.87
CA GLN A 409 9.21 -17.10 -2.32
C GLN A 409 8.74 -18.17 -3.32
N HIS A 410 7.45 -18.38 -3.46
CA HIS A 410 6.88 -19.31 -4.45
C HIS A 410 6.70 -18.67 -5.83
N TYR A 411 7.01 -17.39 -5.95
CA TYR A 411 7.06 -16.61 -7.19
C TYR A 411 8.50 -16.20 -7.58
N ASN A 412 9.51 -16.64 -6.85
CA ASN A 412 10.87 -16.15 -6.96
C ASN A 412 11.53 -16.41 -8.33
N THR A 413 11.18 -17.48 -9.01
CA THR A 413 11.76 -17.83 -10.30
C THR A 413 10.73 -17.74 -11.43
N GLU A 414 11.18 -17.41 -12.63
CA GLU A 414 10.34 -17.44 -13.83
C GLU A 414 9.63 -18.79 -13.99
N ALA A 415 10.32 -19.92 -13.75
CA ALA A 415 9.71 -21.24 -13.81
C ALA A 415 8.55 -21.44 -12.81
N GLN A 416 8.65 -20.86 -11.61
CA GLN A 416 7.56 -20.89 -10.64
C GLN A 416 6.39 -20.02 -11.10
N ARG A 417 6.64 -18.82 -11.62
CA ARG A 417 5.61 -17.92 -12.15
C ARG A 417 4.86 -18.54 -13.34
N GLN A 418 5.58 -19.20 -14.25
CA GLN A 418 4.97 -19.86 -15.41
C GLN A 418 3.94 -20.93 -15.07
N GLU A 419 4.08 -21.66 -13.96
CA GLU A 419 3.08 -22.65 -13.52
C GLU A 419 1.70 -22.02 -13.28
N TYR A 420 1.67 -20.78 -12.77
CA TYR A 420 0.42 -20.03 -12.55
C TYR A 420 -0.06 -19.34 -13.83
N TYR A 421 0.83 -18.72 -14.60
CA TYR A 421 0.48 -18.03 -15.84
C TYR A 421 -0.12 -18.97 -16.87
N GLU A 422 0.43 -20.18 -17.03
CA GLU A 422 -0.15 -21.20 -17.92
C GLU A 422 -1.60 -21.55 -17.57
N ARG A 423 -1.97 -21.53 -16.29
CA ARG A 423 -3.33 -21.80 -15.82
C ARG A 423 -4.27 -20.63 -16.09
N ARG A 424 -3.81 -19.41 -15.82
CA ARG A 424 -4.54 -18.17 -16.07
C ARG A 424 -4.80 -17.98 -17.57
N ASP A 425 -3.73 -18.00 -18.37
CA ASP A 425 -3.77 -17.61 -19.77
C ASP A 425 -4.47 -18.65 -20.65
N ASN A 426 -4.33 -19.92 -20.34
CA ASN A 426 -5.02 -20.97 -21.06
C ASN A 426 -6.51 -21.12 -20.66
N ASN A 427 -6.99 -20.31 -19.73
CA ASN A 427 -8.37 -20.31 -19.26
C ASN A 427 -8.92 -21.74 -19.03
N VAL A 428 -8.18 -22.54 -18.29
CA VAL A 428 -8.46 -23.98 -18.08
C VAL A 428 -9.79 -24.26 -17.36
N ARG A 429 -10.44 -23.22 -16.86
CA ARG A 429 -11.75 -23.26 -16.21
C ARG A 429 -12.89 -22.72 -17.10
N GLY A 430 -12.64 -22.43 -18.38
CA GLY A 430 -13.67 -21.94 -19.30
C GLY A 430 -14.06 -20.49 -19.05
N GLU A 431 -15.33 -20.22 -18.67
CA GLU A 431 -15.85 -18.86 -18.49
C GLU A 431 -15.24 -18.12 -17.27
N TYR A 432 -14.55 -18.80 -16.36
CA TYR A 432 -13.92 -18.23 -15.18
C TYR A 432 -12.47 -18.66 -15.10
N GLY A 433 -11.58 -17.67 -15.16
CA GLY A 433 -10.13 -17.86 -15.10
C GLY A 433 -9.64 -18.19 -13.69
N GLU A 434 -8.33 -18.35 -13.57
CA GLU A 434 -7.63 -18.37 -12.28
C GLU A 434 -6.99 -17.02 -12.03
N ALA A 435 -7.01 -16.56 -10.77
CA ALA A 435 -6.39 -15.31 -10.33
C ALA A 435 -5.16 -15.60 -9.48
N LEU A 436 -4.25 -14.63 -9.43
CA LEU A 436 -2.99 -14.71 -8.72
C LEU A 436 -2.97 -13.62 -7.65
N TRP A 437 -3.03 -14.04 -6.40
CA TRP A 437 -2.74 -13.20 -5.24
C TRP A 437 -1.46 -13.70 -4.59
N TRP A 438 -0.93 -12.97 -3.65
CA TRP A 438 0.17 -13.41 -2.82
C TRP A 438 0.10 -12.84 -1.40
N TYR A 439 0.96 -13.30 -0.51
CA TYR A 439 1.02 -12.78 0.84
C TYR A 439 2.40 -12.98 1.49
N GLY A 440 2.65 -12.19 2.54
CA GLY A 440 3.71 -12.40 3.51
C GLY A 440 3.17 -12.45 4.92
N CYS A 441 3.92 -13.09 5.81
CA CYS A 441 3.64 -13.15 7.24
C CYS A 441 4.98 -13.27 7.99
N ASN A 442 5.13 -14.15 9.00
CA ASN A 442 6.42 -14.47 9.59
C ASN A 442 7.47 -14.97 8.57
N ASN A 443 7.01 -15.42 7.41
CA ASN A 443 7.81 -15.88 6.28
C ASN A 443 7.21 -15.37 4.97
N PRO A 444 8.03 -15.20 3.93
CA PRO A 444 9.49 -15.34 3.96
C PRO A 444 10.14 -14.22 4.78
N LYS A 445 11.41 -14.43 5.15
CA LYS A 445 12.28 -13.43 5.78
C LYS A 445 13.04 -12.67 4.70
N VAL A 446 13.73 -11.61 5.08
CA VAL A 446 14.73 -10.92 4.25
C VAL A 446 15.58 -11.96 3.47
N PRO A 447 15.83 -11.79 2.14
CA PRO A 447 15.69 -10.56 1.35
C PRO A 447 14.32 -10.36 0.67
N PHE A 448 13.32 -11.18 0.92
CA PHE A 448 11.98 -10.97 0.39
C PHE A 448 11.32 -9.76 1.08
N PRO A 449 10.43 -9.02 0.42
CA PRO A 449 9.76 -7.89 1.04
C PRO A 449 8.90 -8.36 2.22
N THR A 450 9.04 -7.72 3.38
CA THR A 450 8.25 -8.02 4.57
C THR A 450 7.59 -6.74 5.11
N PHE A 451 6.65 -6.92 6.05
CA PHE A 451 6.10 -5.82 6.84
C PHE A 451 6.67 -5.81 8.27
N HIS A 452 7.79 -6.50 8.49
CA HIS A 452 8.47 -6.49 9.77
C HIS A 452 9.16 -5.16 10.02
N LEU A 453 9.20 -4.73 11.28
CA LEU A 453 9.82 -3.45 11.63
C LEU A 453 11.35 -3.48 11.51
N ASP A 454 11.95 -4.66 11.65
CA ASP A 454 13.39 -4.91 11.52
C ASP A 454 13.82 -5.22 10.07
N ASP A 455 12.97 -4.92 9.11
CA ASP A 455 13.26 -4.89 7.69
C ASP A 455 13.38 -3.43 7.20
N ASP A 456 14.01 -3.22 6.05
CA ASP A 456 14.08 -1.90 5.42
C ASP A 456 12.70 -1.46 4.93
N LEU A 457 12.37 -0.21 5.15
CA LEU A 457 11.04 0.34 4.87
C LEU A 457 10.68 0.27 3.38
N ILE A 458 11.67 0.30 2.50
CA ILE A 458 11.51 0.12 1.05
C ILE A 458 10.77 -1.19 0.70
N SER A 459 10.88 -2.23 1.53
CA SER A 459 10.15 -3.48 1.36
C SER A 459 8.63 -3.31 1.34
N CYS A 460 8.11 -2.35 2.09
CA CYS A 460 6.70 -1.99 2.06
C CYS A 460 6.32 -1.25 0.77
N ARG A 461 7.24 -0.48 0.21
CA ARG A 461 7.01 0.39 -0.94
C ARG A 461 7.15 -0.34 -2.28
N VAL A 462 8.23 -1.10 -2.48
CA VAL A 462 8.55 -1.77 -3.74
C VAL A 462 7.56 -2.88 -4.10
N LYS A 463 6.80 -3.36 -3.13
CA LYS A 463 5.87 -4.48 -3.29
C LYS A 463 4.88 -4.29 -4.45
N SER A 464 4.25 -3.13 -4.58
CA SER A 464 3.29 -2.88 -5.66
C SER A 464 3.94 -2.75 -7.04
N TRP A 465 5.21 -2.39 -7.10
CA TRP A 465 5.98 -2.42 -8.33
C TRP A 465 6.15 -3.87 -8.81
N MET A 466 6.54 -4.78 -7.89
CA MET A 466 6.58 -6.22 -8.17
C MET A 466 5.21 -6.78 -8.53
N GLU A 467 4.14 -6.30 -7.87
CA GLU A 467 2.77 -6.75 -8.12
C GLU A 467 2.32 -6.40 -9.54
N TYR A 468 2.69 -5.23 -10.04
CA TYR A 468 2.43 -4.85 -11.43
C TYR A 468 3.28 -5.69 -12.40
N ASP A 469 4.60 -5.72 -12.22
CA ASP A 469 5.56 -6.41 -13.07
C ASP A 469 5.30 -7.93 -13.15
N PHE A 470 5.00 -8.58 -12.02
CA PHE A 470 4.71 -10.02 -11.96
C PHE A 470 3.24 -10.37 -12.14
N GLU A 471 2.43 -9.43 -12.62
CA GLU A 471 1.01 -9.62 -12.91
C GLU A 471 0.20 -10.23 -11.76
N ILE A 472 0.54 -9.88 -10.52
CA ILE A 472 -0.22 -10.23 -9.32
C ILE A 472 -1.47 -9.36 -9.27
N THR A 473 -2.61 -9.95 -8.95
CA THR A 473 -3.92 -9.28 -9.02
C THR A 473 -4.56 -9.02 -7.66
N GLY A 474 -3.82 -9.18 -6.57
CA GLY A 474 -4.27 -8.89 -5.22
C GLY A 474 -3.33 -9.40 -4.15
N ASP A 475 -3.52 -8.95 -2.93
CA ASP A 475 -2.71 -9.37 -1.80
C ASP A 475 -3.51 -9.60 -0.52
N LEU A 476 -2.85 -10.26 0.42
CA LEU A 476 -3.45 -10.61 1.71
C LEU A 476 -2.47 -10.33 2.85
N TYR A 477 -3.01 -9.87 3.97
CA TYR A 477 -2.27 -9.78 5.22
C TYR A 477 -3.11 -10.29 6.40
N TRP A 478 -2.56 -11.19 7.18
CA TRP A 478 -3.29 -11.98 8.17
C TRP A 478 -3.82 -11.19 9.37
N CYS A 479 -3.18 -10.07 9.75
CA CYS A 479 -3.60 -9.20 10.85
C CYS A 479 -2.92 -7.83 10.79
N VAL A 480 -3.64 -6.77 11.16
CA VAL A 480 -3.07 -5.41 11.25
C VAL A 480 -2.95 -4.91 12.70
N ASN A 481 -3.56 -5.58 13.68
CA ASN A 481 -3.73 -5.07 15.05
C ASN A 481 -3.65 -6.14 16.14
N ILE A 482 -2.62 -6.98 16.15
CA ILE A 482 -2.47 -8.08 17.13
C ILE A 482 -2.07 -7.56 18.54
N TYR A 483 -2.96 -6.88 19.24
CA TYR A 483 -2.68 -6.24 20.53
C TYR A 483 -2.77 -7.17 21.76
N LYS A 484 -3.51 -8.27 21.65
CA LYS A 484 -3.74 -9.20 22.76
C LYS A 484 -2.48 -9.96 23.21
N VAL A 485 -1.51 -10.13 22.32
CA VAL A 485 -0.29 -10.89 22.58
C VAL A 485 0.66 -10.10 23.47
N SER A 486 0.84 -8.81 23.18
CA SER A 486 1.69 -7.89 23.95
C SER A 486 1.33 -6.44 23.62
N ASP A 487 1.73 -5.50 24.45
CA ASP A 487 1.54 -4.06 24.21
C ASP A 487 2.42 -3.61 23.03
N PRO A 488 1.81 -3.11 21.93
CA PRO A 488 2.56 -2.68 20.75
C PRO A 488 3.50 -1.50 21.02
N TRP A 489 3.23 -0.69 22.03
CA TRP A 489 4.03 0.48 22.36
C TRP A 489 5.36 0.17 23.07
N THR A 490 5.51 -1.05 23.61
CA THR A 490 6.66 -1.39 24.48
C THR A 490 7.28 -2.75 24.16
N ILE A 491 6.58 -3.64 23.48
CA ILE A 491 7.05 -5.01 23.21
C ILE A 491 6.93 -5.28 21.71
N PRO A 492 8.03 -5.15 20.94
CA PRO A 492 7.96 -5.28 19.49
C PRO A 492 7.84 -6.72 18.98
N VAL A 493 8.28 -7.72 19.76
CA VAL A 493 8.30 -9.11 19.28
C VAL A 493 6.91 -9.75 19.30
N VAL A 494 6.52 -10.30 18.16
CA VAL A 494 5.29 -11.07 17.93
C VAL A 494 5.66 -12.34 17.15
N THR A 495 5.41 -13.51 17.70
CA THR A 495 5.55 -14.81 17.01
C THR A 495 6.81 -14.97 16.13
N GLU A 496 8.00 -14.82 16.68
CA GLU A 496 9.28 -14.93 15.94
C GLU A 496 9.49 -13.88 14.83
N SER A 497 8.93 -12.69 15.01
CA SER A 497 9.13 -11.52 14.14
C SER A 497 8.95 -10.22 14.91
N VAL A 498 9.32 -9.10 14.32
CA VAL A 498 9.25 -7.79 14.96
C VAL A 498 8.07 -6.99 14.39
N GLN A 499 7.10 -6.66 15.25
CA GLN A 499 5.85 -5.95 14.91
C GLN A 499 5.03 -6.59 13.77
N GLU A 500 5.20 -7.88 13.54
CA GLU A 500 4.37 -8.65 12.62
C GLU A 500 2.91 -8.66 13.09
N GLY A 501 1.97 -8.46 12.16
CA GLY A 501 0.55 -8.34 12.50
C GLY A 501 0.16 -7.02 13.19
N ARG A 502 1.04 -6.01 13.16
CA ARG A 502 0.82 -4.68 13.73
C ARG A 502 1.23 -3.58 12.77
N LEU A 503 0.34 -3.21 11.87
CA LEU A 503 0.51 -2.07 10.96
C LEU A 503 -0.12 -0.79 11.51
N VAL A 504 -0.88 -0.89 12.60
CA VAL A 504 -1.48 0.24 13.30
C VAL A 504 -1.26 0.13 14.81
N TYR A 505 -1.26 1.27 15.48
CA TYR A 505 -1.18 1.37 16.94
C TYR A 505 -2.51 1.87 17.53
N PRO A 506 -2.89 1.48 18.76
CA PRO A 506 -4.09 1.99 19.40
C PRO A 506 -3.95 3.47 19.77
N GLY A 507 -4.95 4.29 19.39
CA GLY A 507 -4.92 5.73 19.58
C GLY A 507 -5.13 6.21 21.00
N ALA A 508 -5.71 5.37 21.87
CA ALA A 508 -6.08 5.75 23.24
C ALA A 508 -4.92 6.34 24.07
N LYS A 509 -3.68 5.87 23.86
CA LYS A 509 -2.47 6.42 24.50
C LYS A 509 -2.32 7.92 24.28
N TYR A 510 -2.69 8.41 23.11
CA TYR A 510 -2.56 9.80 22.69
C TYR A 510 -3.89 10.56 22.65
N GLY A 511 -4.96 9.97 23.21
CA GLY A 511 -6.30 10.57 23.23
C GLY A 511 -6.96 10.63 21.84
N ILE A 512 -6.54 9.79 20.92
CA ILE A 512 -7.09 9.65 19.57
C ILE A 512 -8.14 8.55 19.59
N TYR A 513 -9.29 8.81 18.98
CA TYR A 513 -10.34 7.82 18.80
C TYR A 513 -10.10 7.06 17.49
N GLY A 514 -9.70 5.80 17.58
CA GLY A 514 -9.30 4.98 16.44
C GLY A 514 -7.78 4.74 16.37
N PRO A 515 -7.29 4.13 15.29
CA PRO A 515 -5.91 3.72 15.16
C PRO A 515 -4.98 4.88 14.81
N ILE A 516 -3.70 4.72 15.15
CA ILE A 516 -2.58 5.55 14.71
C ILE A 516 -1.81 4.78 13.62
N SER A 517 -1.39 5.48 12.57
CA SER A 517 -0.60 4.93 11.48
C SER A 517 0.85 4.63 11.86
N THR A 518 1.54 3.92 10.97
CA THR A 518 2.96 3.63 11.05
C THR A 518 3.67 4.04 9.77
N LEU A 519 5.00 4.22 9.82
CA LEU A 519 5.79 4.43 8.61
C LEU A 519 5.53 3.30 7.59
N ARG A 520 5.43 2.06 8.07
CA ARG A 520 5.14 0.88 7.24
C ARG A 520 3.78 0.96 6.54
N LEU A 521 2.73 1.35 7.26
CA LEU A 521 1.39 1.48 6.68
C LEU A 521 1.32 2.64 5.68
N GLU A 522 1.98 3.76 5.95
CA GLU A 522 2.07 4.87 4.98
C GLU A 522 2.84 4.43 3.73
N SER A 523 3.95 3.71 3.87
CA SER A 523 4.69 3.16 2.73
C SER A 523 3.86 2.16 1.91
N ILE A 524 2.99 1.35 2.56
CA ILE A 524 2.03 0.49 1.86
C ILE A 524 0.98 1.33 1.12
N ARG A 525 0.44 2.40 1.73
CA ARG A 525 -0.50 3.31 1.05
C ARG A 525 0.12 3.90 -0.22
N GLU A 526 1.31 4.47 -0.09
CA GLU A 526 2.02 5.04 -1.23
C GLU A 526 2.42 4.00 -2.28
N SER A 527 2.70 2.77 -1.87
CA SER A 527 2.88 1.63 -2.76
C SER A 527 1.63 1.39 -3.61
N ARG A 528 0.42 1.51 -3.04
CA ARG A 528 -0.86 1.40 -3.79
C ARG A 528 -1.06 2.57 -4.75
N GLU A 529 -0.63 3.76 -4.38
CA GLU A 529 -0.66 4.93 -5.28
C GLU A 529 0.32 4.78 -6.45
N ASP A 530 1.51 4.23 -6.21
CA ASP A 530 2.44 3.86 -7.30
C ASP A 530 1.84 2.81 -8.24
N TYR A 531 1.13 1.78 -7.71
CA TYR A 531 0.42 0.80 -8.54
C TYR A 531 -0.61 1.46 -9.48
N GLU A 532 -1.39 2.40 -8.97
CA GLU A 532 -2.34 3.16 -9.80
C GLU A 532 -1.62 3.96 -10.89
N CYS A 533 -0.46 4.54 -10.61
CA CYS A 533 0.36 5.23 -11.61
C CYS A 533 0.86 4.28 -12.71
N LEU A 534 1.36 3.10 -12.34
CA LEU A 534 1.80 2.06 -13.29
C LEU A 534 0.62 1.57 -14.14
N LEU A 535 -0.53 1.35 -13.53
CA LEU A 535 -1.76 0.94 -14.22
C LEU A 535 -2.24 2.02 -15.22
N LEU A 536 -2.12 3.30 -14.89
CA LEU A 536 -2.45 4.39 -15.81
C LEU A 536 -1.52 4.39 -17.02
N ILE A 537 -0.23 4.11 -16.85
CA ILE A 537 0.72 3.98 -17.96
C ILE A 537 0.34 2.79 -18.85
N GLY A 538 0.11 1.61 -18.28
CA GLY A 538 -0.31 0.40 -19.02
C GLY A 538 -1.59 0.63 -19.80
N ASN A 539 -2.62 1.22 -19.17
CA ASN A 539 -3.88 1.56 -19.85
C ASN A 539 -3.68 2.55 -21.02
N ALA A 540 -2.76 3.51 -20.90
CA ALA A 540 -2.44 4.44 -21.98
C ALA A 540 -1.72 3.75 -23.14
N ILE A 541 -0.83 2.77 -22.87
CA ILE A 541 -0.18 1.93 -23.87
C ILE A 541 -1.22 1.11 -24.62
N ASP A 542 -2.14 0.46 -23.92
CA ASP A 542 -3.23 -0.32 -24.52
C ASP A 542 -4.14 0.53 -25.42
N ALA A 543 -4.53 1.71 -24.94
CA ALA A 543 -5.34 2.64 -25.72
C ALA A 543 -4.60 3.10 -26.98
N TYR A 544 -3.29 3.35 -26.89
CA TYR A 544 -2.46 3.68 -28.05
C TYR A 544 -2.37 2.52 -29.04
N ASN A 545 -2.17 1.28 -28.57
CA ASN A 545 -2.15 0.07 -29.39
C ASN A 545 -3.44 -0.08 -30.19
N GLN A 546 -4.59 0.05 -29.52
CA GLN A 546 -5.91 -0.04 -30.14
C GLN A 546 -6.12 1.05 -31.21
N ALA A 547 -5.70 2.29 -30.94
CA ALA A 547 -5.88 3.41 -31.83
C ALA A 547 -4.99 3.36 -33.08
N ASN A 548 -3.78 2.79 -32.96
CA ASN A 548 -2.75 2.82 -34.01
C ASN A 548 -2.48 1.46 -34.65
N GLY A 549 -3.09 0.37 -34.15
CA GLY A 549 -2.85 -0.98 -34.62
C GLY A 549 -1.43 -1.48 -34.33
N THR A 550 -0.83 -1.00 -33.26
CA THR A 550 0.45 -1.44 -32.70
C THR A 550 0.25 -2.55 -31.67
N ASN A 551 1.33 -3.14 -31.19
CA ASN A 551 1.27 -4.23 -30.21
C ASN A 551 2.48 -4.12 -29.26
N TYR A 552 2.56 -3.00 -28.56
CA TYR A 552 3.54 -2.84 -27.48
C TYR A 552 3.07 -3.65 -26.27
N ASP A 553 3.98 -4.39 -25.68
CA ASP A 553 3.79 -5.06 -24.39
C ASP A 553 4.19 -4.06 -23.30
N ASP A 554 3.29 -3.78 -22.37
CA ASP A 554 3.52 -2.78 -21.34
C ASP A 554 4.60 -3.20 -20.34
N GLN A 555 4.64 -4.48 -19.94
CA GLN A 555 5.71 -4.99 -19.10
C GLN A 555 7.07 -4.87 -19.80
N GLU A 556 7.17 -5.28 -21.08
CA GLU A 556 8.43 -5.23 -21.83
C GLU A 556 8.98 -3.80 -21.95
N ILE A 557 8.13 -2.83 -22.27
CA ILE A 557 8.58 -1.45 -22.48
C ILE A 557 8.77 -0.65 -21.18
N MET A 558 8.19 -1.10 -20.06
CA MET A 558 8.37 -0.52 -18.74
C MET A 558 9.48 -1.20 -17.92
N ASP A 559 10.07 -2.28 -18.41
CA ASP A 559 11.08 -3.10 -17.72
C ASP A 559 12.22 -2.27 -17.08
N TYR A 560 12.65 -1.18 -17.75
CA TYR A 560 13.69 -0.31 -17.24
C TYR A 560 13.33 0.42 -15.93
N LEU A 561 12.03 0.56 -15.61
CA LEU A 561 11.58 1.14 -14.33
C LEU A 561 11.81 0.17 -13.17
N PHE A 562 11.85 -1.13 -13.44
CA PHE A 562 11.96 -2.19 -12.44
C PHE A 562 13.39 -2.72 -12.30
N ASP A 563 14.18 -2.73 -13.39
CA ASP A 563 15.49 -3.38 -13.53
C ASP A 563 16.53 -3.02 -12.45
N ASP A 564 16.50 -1.79 -11.93
CA ASP A 564 17.42 -1.33 -10.88
C ASP A 564 16.88 -1.56 -9.45
N LEU A 565 15.63 -2.05 -9.29
CA LEU A 565 14.98 -2.25 -7.99
C LEU A 565 15.07 -3.70 -7.50
N TYR A 566 14.89 -4.67 -8.40
CA TYR A 566 14.93 -6.10 -8.09
C TYR A 566 15.14 -6.94 -9.35
N ASP A 567 15.66 -8.17 -9.19
CA ASP A 567 15.77 -9.17 -10.28
C ASP A 567 14.65 -10.24 -10.19
N ASP A 568 14.11 -10.47 -8.99
CA ASP A 568 13.07 -11.46 -8.67
C ASP A 568 12.23 -10.99 -7.46
N THR A 569 11.57 -11.87 -6.74
CA THR A 569 10.80 -11.47 -5.54
C THR A 569 11.66 -11.10 -4.32
N ALA A 570 12.98 -11.23 -4.41
CA ALA A 570 13.90 -10.70 -3.42
C ALA A 570 14.29 -9.26 -3.76
N VAL A 571 14.54 -8.44 -2.76
CA VAL A 571 14.98 -7.03 -2.92
C VAL A 571 16.44 -6.92 -2.52
N PRO A 572 17.40 -7.14 -3.43
CA PRO A 572 18.81 -7.12 -3.09
C PRO A 572 19.37 -5.71 -2.82
N GLU A 573 18.78 -4.67 -3.43
CA GLU A 573 19.24 -3.27 -3.34
C GLU A 573 18.43 -2.49 -2.28
N ARG A 574 18.24 -3.08 -1.12
CA ARG A 574 17.37 -2.57 -0.04
C ARG A 574 17.85 -1.26 0.57
N ASP A 575 19.16 -1.04 0.59
CA ASP A 575 19.79 0.15 1.20
C ASP A 575 19.82 1.36 0.23
N ASN A 576 19.14 1.25 -0.93
CA ASN A 576 19.26 2.25 -1.98
C ASN A 576 17.96 3.02 -2.22
N ALA A 577 17.55 3.78 -1.20
CA ALA A 577 16.38 4.66 -1.28
C ALA A 577 16.49 5.71 -2.40
N ASP A 578 17.71 6.18 -2.71
CA ASP A 578 17.93 7.16 -3.78
C ASP A 578 17.57 6.57 -5.15
N VAL A 579 17.95 5.31 -5.44
CA VAL A 579 17.59 4.64 -6.70
C VAL A 579 16.09 4.46 -6.82
N PHE A 580 15.42 4.01 -5.75
CA PHE A 580 13.98 3.86 -5.77
C PHE A 580 13.27 5.20 -6.06
N TYR A 581 13.72 6.27 -5.39
CA TYR A 581 13.13 7.59 -5.58
C TYR A 581 13.38 8.15 -6.99
N GLU A 582 14.56 7.91 -7.58
CA GLU A 582 14.86 8.26 -8.96
C GLU A 582 13.94 7.52 -9.94
N GLN A 583 13.72 6.22 -9.76
CA GLN A 583 12.81 5.43 -10.61
C GLN A 583 11.36 5.91 -10.48
N ARG A 584 10.92 6.26 -9.26
CA ARG A 584 9.60 6.82 -9.06
C ARG A 584 9.41 8.16 -9.78
N VAL A 585 10.38 9.04 -9.72
CA VAL A 585 10.34 10.32 -10.47
C VAL A 585 10.26 10.05 -11.98
N GLN A 586 11.03 9.09 -12.50
CA GLN A 586 10.95 8.69 -13.90
C GLN A 586 9.56 8.16 -14.27
N MET A 587 8.96 7.33 -13.43
CA MET A 587 7.59 6.85 -13.62
C MET A 587 6.59 8.02 -13.73
N LEU A 588 6.66 9.01 -12.83
CA LEU A 588 5.77 10.18 -12.85
C LEU A 588 5.98 11.06 -14.08
N GLU A 589 7.22 11.23 -14.52
CA GLU A 589 7.56 11.98 -15.75
C GLU A 589 7.00 11.29 -17.00
N VAL A 590 7.17 9.97 -17.10
CA VAL A 590 6.59 9.16 -18.18
C VAL A 590 5.06 9.21 -18.15
N LEU A 591 4.46 9.09 -16.97
CA LEU A 591 3.01 9.15 -16.80
C LEU A 591 2.45 10.50 -17.25
N GLU A 592 3.07 11.62 -16.88
CA GLU A 592 2.66 12.94 -17.39
C GLU A 592 2.82 13.02 -18.89
N GLN A 593 3.96 12.57 -19.44
CA GLN A 593 4.24 12.64 -20.87
C GLN A 593 3.26 11.79 -21.69
N ILE A 594 3.01 10.53 -21.30
CA ILE A 594 2.09 9.65 -22.03
C ILE A 594 0.64 10.13 -21.96
N THR A 595 0.26 10.79 -20.86
CA THR A 595 -1.05 11.38 -20.67
C THR A 595 -1.25 12.59 -21.60
N LEU A 596 -0.23 13.43 -21.78
CA LEU A 596 -0.29 14.63 -22.61
C LEU A 596 -0.07 14.35 -24.10
N ASP A 597 0.86 13.45 -24.44
CA ASP A 597 1.22 13.01 -25.80
C ASP A 597 1.59 11.52 -25.79
N PRO A 598 0.62 10.62 -26.01
CA PRO A 598 0.86 9.18 -25.96
C PRO A 598 1.99 8.70 -26.89
N ALA A 599 2.15 9.33 -28.08
CA ALA A 599 3.20 8.95 -29.00
C ALA A 599 4.60 9.31 -28.48
N ALA A 600 4.73 10.47 -27.83
CA ALA A 600 5.98 10.89 -27.21
C ALA A 600 6.30 10.04 -25.97
N GLY A 601 5.31 9.73 -25.13
CA GLY A 601 5.46 8.84 -23.97
C GLY A 601 5.92 7.44 -24.37
N ILE A 602 5.27 6.81 -25.37
CA ILE A 602 5.68 5.52 -25.93
C ILE A 602 7.12 5.58 -26.49
N ALA A 603 7.49 6.67 -27.17
CA ALA A 603 8.87 6.81 -27.68
C ALA A 603 9.90 6.92 -26.54
N THR A 604 9.54 7.54 -25.41
CA THR A 604 10.39 7.61 -24.21
C THR A 604 10.58 6.23 -23.58
N LEU A 605 9.50 5.44 -23.46
CA LEU A 605 9.55 4.07 -22.93
C LEU A 605 10.41 3.14 -23.79
N ASN A 606 10.44 3.32 -25.11
CA ASN A 606 11.22 2.48 -26.01
C ASN A 606 12.72 2.90 -26.15
N GLY A 607 13.19 3.94 -25.47
CA GLY A 607 14.58 4.43 -25.48
C GLY A 607 14.88 5.28 -26.68
#